data_9efcde3f5af77dcc2a198c80bf351914
#
_entry.id   9efcde3f5af77dcc2a198c80bf351914
#
_cell.length_a   1.000
_cell.length_b   1.000
_cell.length_c   1.000
_cell.angle_alpha   90.00
_cell.angle_beta   90.00
_cell.angle_gamma   90.00
#
_symmetry.space_group_name_H-M   'P 1'
#
loop_
_entity.id
_entity.type
_entity.pdbx_description
1 polymer ?
#
loop_
_entity_poly.entity_id
_entity_poly.type
_entity_poly.pdbx_seq_one_letter_code
_entity_poly.pdbx_strand_id
1 'polypeptide(L)'
;MGLPVASLPDSAEVIDVSEPTWFDSLDEVMMRAVSWSGSALKRVAGRRSGNAPGIITYHRITQNIPTVPKPQHNVTPNRFHEQLQGLLRQGFQPWPLTQLLDHVQRGRHVPERVFVVTFDDGFESVYTDAFPILQELQIPATVFINTAYIGSDAPFPFDLWGSQFRNEVRSDAYRPLSWRHVYELAGTGLIEFGAHTHTHRDFRGRPRDFYNDLLTNLEMLREELGEESFPFAFPFGGSHRGFSGGDLTAAAKQAGVTCALSTDPLVVDLQRTPYEWGRFNAFDWDTSATLGCKLNGWYSWAPRLKRAVVAARSRKRG
;
A
#
# COMPACT_ATOMS: atom_id res chain seq x y z
N MET A 1 5.71 24.46 26.08
CA MET A 1 6.07 23.41 27.08
C MET A 1 6.14 22.13 26.29
N GLY A 2 7.33 21.59 26.05
CA GLY A 2 7.52 20.38 25.26
C GLY A 2 7.01 19.17 26.03
N LEU A 3 6.16 18.39 25.40
CA LEU A 3 5.76 17.07 25.90
C LEU A 3 6.99 16.15 25.90
N PRO A 4 7.16 15.26 26.88
CA PRO A 4 8.28 14.35 26.94
C PRO A 4 8.20 13.35 25.77
N VAL A 5 9.30 13.26 25.01
CA VAL A 5 9.50 12.18 24.03
C VAL A 5 9.42 10.85 24.78
N ALA A 6 8.39 10.09 24.50
CA ALA A 6 8.24 8.75 25.04
C ALA A 6 9.47 7.92 24.67
N SER A 7 10.15 7.36 25.67
CA SER A 7 11.29 6.47 25.47
C SER A 7 10.85 5.29 24.60
N LEU A 8 11.54 5.11 23.46
CA LEU A 8 11.37 3.95 22.59
C LEU A 8 11.52 2.67 23.41
N PRO A 9 10.61 1.70 23.29
CA PRO A 9 10.77 0.42 23.98
C PRO A 9 11.96 -0.34 23.41
N ASP A 10 12.79 -0.86 24.32
CA ASP A 10 13.95 -1.71 24.04
C ASP A 10 13.55 -2.93 23.18
N SER A 11 14.42 -3.24 22.22
CA SER A 11 14.40 -4.42 21.35
C SER A 11 13.10 -4.64 20.55
N ALA A 12 12.94 -3.88 19.44
CA ALA A 12 12.13 -4.36 18.33
C ALA A 12 12.80 -5.64 17.77
N GLU A 13 12.14 -6.79 17.86
CA GLU A 13 12.51 -7.94 17.04
C GLU A 13 12.43 -7.49 15.58
N VAL A 14 13.58 -7.22 15.00
CA VAL A 14 13.71 -6.96 13.57
C VAL A 14 13.39 -8.29 12.87
N ILE A 15 12.16 -8.39 12.39
CA ILE A 15 11.82 -9.51 11.51
C ILE A 15 12.61 -9.28 10.24
N ASP A 16 13.57 -10.16 9.98
CA ASP A 16 14.27 -10.21 8.71
C ASP A 16 13.28 -10.58 7.59
N VAL A 17 12.63 -9.55 7.04
CA VAL A 17 11.76 -9.65 5.86
C VAL A 17 12.62 -9.61 4.58
N SER A 18 13.95 -9.51 4.72
CA SER A 18 14.92 -9.22 3.67
C SER A 18 15.28 -10.41 2.79
N GLU A 19 14.84 -11.63 3.10
CA GLU A 19 14.93 -12.69 2.11
C GLU A 19 13.83 -12.45 1.07
N PRO A 20 14.19 -12.03 -0.18
CA PRO A 20 13.25 -12.14 -1.27
C PRO A 20 12.88 -13.62 -1.35
N THR A 21 11.71 -13.96 -0.85
CA THR A 21 11.28 -15.33 -0.99
C THR A 21 11.31 -15.60 -2.50
N TRP A 22 11.81 -16.77 -2.93
CA TRP A 22 11.77 -17.18 -4.34
C TRP A 22 10.36 -17.03 -4.95
N PHE A 23 9.33 -16.81 -4.15
CA PHE A 23 7.99 -16.41 -4.52
C PHE A 23 7.91 -14.98 -5.05
N ASP A 24 8.66 -14.02 -4.48
CA ASP A 24 8.66 -12.64 -4.97
C ASP A 24 9.37 -12.57 -6.32
N SER A 25 10.43 -13.35 -6.51
CA SER A 25 11.12 -13.49 -7.79
C SER A 25 10.28 -14.26 -8.83
N LEU A 26 9.50 -15.26 -8.43
CA LEU A 26 8.55 -15.95 -9.32
C LEU A 26 7.37 -15.06 -9.68
N ASP A 27 6.87 -14.27 -8.74
CA ASP A 27 5.83 -13.29 -9.01
C ASP A 27 6.35 -12.26 -10.04
N GLU A 28 7.58 -11.78 -9.89
CA GLU A 28 8.20 -10.87 -10.86
C GLU A 28 8.38 -11.52 -12.25
N VAL A 29 8.93 -12.72 -12.33
CA VAL A 29 9.12 -13.43 -13.60
C VAL A 29 7.80 -13.79 -14.26
N MET A 30 6.83 -14.31 -13.49
CA MET A 30 5.49 -14.61 -14.01
C MET A 30 4.76 -13.34 -14.44
N MET A 31 4.87 -12.25 -13.67
CA MET A 31 4.24 -10.98 -13.98
C MET A 31 4.85 -10.33 -15.21
N ARG A 32 6.16 -10.43 -15.41
CA ARG A 32 6.85 -10.01 -16.65
C ARG A 32 6.40 -10.86 -17.84
N ALA A 33 6.30 -12.18 -17.70
CA ALA A 33 5.86 -13.08 -18.78
C ALA A 33 4.39 -12.83 -19.17
N VAL A 34 3.50 -12.61 -18.20
CA VAL A 34 2.08 -12.27 -18.46
C VAL A 34 1.97 -10.87 -19.08
N SER A 35 2.83 -9.92 -18.74
CA SER A 35 2.87 -8.58 -19.35
C SER A 35 3.17 -8.64 -20.84
N TRP A 36 4.10 -9.49 -21.23
CA TRP A 36 4.48 -9.69 -22.63
C TRP A 36 3.38 -10.39 -23.43
N SER A 37 2.69 -11.37 -22.84
CA SER A 37 1.58 -12.08 -23.48
C SER A 37 0.25 -11.30 -23.41
N GLY A 38 0.09 -10.39 -22.42
CA GLY A 38 -1.16 -9.64 -22.18
C GLY A 38 -1.55 -8.69 -23.34
N SER A 39 -0.57 -8.16 -24.08
CA SER A 39 -0.85 -7.36 -25.29
C SER A 39 -1.41 -8.18 -26.43
N ALA A 40 -1.08 -9.47 -26.53
CA ALA A 40 -1.61 -10.40 -27.52
C ALA A 40 -2.96 -11.01 -27.04
N LEU A 41 -3.08 -11.31 -25.75
CA LEU A 41 -4.30 -11.87 -25.15
C LEU A 41 -5.47 -10.86 -25.08
N LYS A 42 -5.22 -9.56 -25.02
CA LYS A 42 -6.27 -8.52 -25.15
C LYS A 42 -7.13 -8.68 -26.39
N ARG A 43 -6.60 -9.30 -27.46
CA ARG A 43 -7.32 -9.55 -28.70
C ARG A 43 -8.17 -10.83 -28.68
N VAL A 44 -7.87 -11.78 -27.81
CA VAL A 44 -8.44 -13.14 -27.86
C VAL A 44 -9.37 -13.44 -26.68
N ALA A 45 -9.10 -12.95 -25.50
CA ALA A 45 -9.92 -13.19 -24.32
C ALA A 45 -10.76 -11.94 -24.01
N GLY A 46 -11.90 -11.83 -24.68
CA GLY A 46 -12.85 -10.74 -24.51
C GLY A 46 -13.02 -10.28 -23.06
N ARG A 47 -13.49 -9.04 -22.88
CA ARG A 47 -13.78 -8.35 -21.62
C ARG A 47 -14.15 -9.32 -20.48
N ARG A 48 -13.18 -9.67 -19.65
CA ARG A 48 -13.41 -10.33 -18.38
C ARG A 48 -13.13 -9.31 -17.28
N SER A 49 -14.11 -9.05 -16.57
CA SER A 49 -14.34 -8.34 -15.34
C SER A 49 -15.33 -7.22 -15.55
N GLY A 50 -16.43 -7.34 -14.87
CA GLY A 50 -17.35 -6.24 -14.68
C GLY A 50 -16.61 -5.07 -14.00
N ASN A 51 -17.28 -3.97 -13.89
CA ASN A 51 -16.90 -2.64 -13.42
C ASN A 51 -16.21 -2.56 -12.04
N ALA A 52 -15.38 -3.54 -11.67
CA ALA A 52 -14.75 -3.57 -10.36
C ALA A 52 -13.61 -2.53 -10.30
N PRO A 53 -13.62 -1.64 -9.32
CA PRO A 53 -12.51 -0.73 -9.09
C PRO A 53 -11.28 -1.49 -8.59
N GLY A 54 -10.08 -0.90 -8.74
CA GLY A 54 -8.84 -1.46 -8.22
C GLY A 54 -8.09 -0.45 -7.38
N ILE A 55 -7.35 -0.95 -6.39
CA ILE A 55 -6.51 -0.12 -5.52
C ILE A 55 -5.06 -0.49 -5.78
N ILE A 56 -4.22 0.52 -6.06
CA ILE A 56 -2.78 0.35 -6.24
C ILE A 56 -2.08 0.89 -5.00
N THR A 57 -1.07 0.17 -4.51
CA THR A 57 -0.24 0.64 -3.42
C THR A 57 1.21 0.83 -3.86
N TYR A 58 1.77 1.94 -3.43
CA TYR A 58 3.16 2.33 -3.49
C TYR A 58 3.69 2.48 -2.06
N HIS A 59 4.99 2.65 -1.91
CA HIS A 59 5.61 2.96 -0.63
C HIS A 59 6.57 4.14 -0.82
N ARG A 60 7.75 3.87 -1.37
CA ARG A 60 8.80 4.86 -1.61
C ARG A 60 8.83 5.28 -3.08
N ILE A 61 8.97 6.57 -3.33
CA ILE A 61 9.20 7.11 -4.67
C ILE A 61 10.53 7.85 -4.66
N THR A 62 11.60 7.19 -5.11
CA THR A 62 12.93 7.81 -5.12
C THR A 62 13.78 7.30 -6.28
N GLN A 63 14.77 8.09 -6.68
CA GLN A 63 15.70 7.72 -7.74
C GLN A 63 16.58 6.54 -7.31
N ASN A 64 16.81 5.60 -8.23
CA ASN A 64 17.80 4.56 -8.04
C ASN A 64 19.21 5.15 -8.20
N ILE A 65 20.08 4.89 -7.23
CA ILE A 65 21.49 5.29 -7.25
C ILE A 65 22.33 4.09 -7.69
N PRO A 66 23.16 4.20 -8.74
CA PRO A 66 23.88 3.05 -9.31
C PRO A 66 24.82 2.33 -8.32
N THR A 67 25.35 3.05 -7.34
CA THR A 67 26.28 2.53 -6.33
C THR A 67 25.60 1.88 -5.13
N VAL A 68 24.27 1.98 -5.03
CA VAL A 68 23.49 1.50 -3.89
C VAL A 68 22.48 0.46 -4.39
N PRO A 69 22.32 -0.66 -3.71
CA PRO A 69 21.26 -1.63 -4.03
C PRO A 69 19.89 -0.95 -4.06
N LYS A 70 19.03 -1.38 -4.98
CA LYS A 70 17.67 -0.82 -5.06
C LYS A 70 16.89 -1.13 -3.78
N PRO A 71 16.18 -0.14 -3.20
CA PRO A 71 15.32 -0.40 -2.05
C PRO A 71 14.11 -1.25 -2.46
N GLN A 72 13.63 -2.05 -1.52
CA GLN A 72 12.38 -2.77 -1.69
C GLN A 72 11.20 -1.80 -1.83
N HIS A 73 10.18 -2.20 -2.57
CA HIS A 73 8.96 -1.41 -2.77
C HIS A 73 9.20 0.03 -3.26
N ASN A 74 10.31 0.27 -3.96
CA ASN A 74 10.59 1.55 -4.58
C ASN A 74 10.10 1.60 -6.03
N VAL A 75 9.59 2.76 -6.41
CA VAL A 75 9.33 3.12 -7.80
C VAL A 75 10.01 4.45 -8.08
N THR A 76 10.75 4.55 -9.19
CA THR A 76 11.40 5.82 -9.53
C THR A 76 10.37 6.89 -9.93
N PRO A 77 10.61 8.19 -9.66
CA PRO A 77 9.67 9.27 -10.00
C PRO A 77 9.25 9.26 -11.47
N ASN A 78 10.19 9.06 -12.40
CA ASN A 78 9.88 8.95 -13.83
C ASN A 78 8.94 7.76 -14.11
N ARG A 79 9.23 6.60 -13.53
CA ARG A 79 8.39 5.42 -13.70
C ARG A 79 7.01 5.61 -13.07
N PHE A 80 6.92 6.23 -11.91
CA PHE A 80 5.66 6.57 -11.25
C PHE A 80 4.80 7.47 -12.14
N HIS A 81 5.39 8.54 -12.70
CA HIS A 81 4.72 9.42 -13.65
C HIS A 81 4.22 8.65 -14.90
N GLU A 82 5.09 7.85 -15.55
CA GLU A 82 4.72 7.03 -16.71
C GLU A 82 3.58 6.05 -16.43
N GLN A 83 3.60 5.42 -15.26
CA GLN A 83 2.57 4.49 -14.81
C GLN A 83 1.23 5.18 -14.70
N LEU A 84 1.15 6.28 -13.96
CA LEU A 84 -0.10 7.00 -13.71
C LEU A 84 -0.63 7.68 -14.98
N GLN A 85 0.21 8.42 -15.69
CA GLN A 85 -0.18 9.06 -16.94
C GLN A 85 -0.67 8.04 -17.98
N GLY A 86 -0.02 6.88 -18.03
CA GLY A 86 -0.42 5.81 -18.93
C GLY A 86 -1.74 5.15 -18.55
N LEU A 87 -2.11 5.09 -17.26
CA LEU A 87 -3.43 4.66 -16.82
C LEU A 87 -4.51 5.67 -17.24
N LEU A 88 -4.27 6.97 -17.07
CA LEU A 88 -5.19 8.03 -17.55
C LEU A 88 -5.42 7.91 -19.05
N ARG A 89 -4.36 7.73 -19.84
CA ARG A 89 -4.47 7.51 -21.31
C ARG A 89 -5.25 6.25 -21.70
N GLN A 90 -5.30 5.25 -20.82
CA GLN A 90 -6.12 4.05 -21.01
C GLN A 90 -7.57 4.25 -20.59
N GLY A 91 -7.95 5.46 -20.12
CA GLY A 91 -9.29 5.83 -19.68
C GLY A 91 -9.61 5.34 -18.27
N PHE A 92 -8.61 5.05 -17.43
CA PHE A 92 -8.84 4.84 -16.01
C PHE A 92 -9.09 6.18 -15.31
N GLN A 93 -10.00 6.17 -14.33
CA GLN A 93 -10.44 7.35 -13.58
C GLN A 93 -9.93 7.26 -12.14
N PRO A 94 -9.06 8.19 -11.70
CA PRO A 94 -8.58 8.20 -10.33
C PRO A 94 -9.67 8.71 -9.39
N TRP A 95 -9.92 7.99 -8.30
CA TRP A 95 -10.83 8.40 -7.25
C TRP A 95 -10.12 8.44 -5.90
N PRO A 96 -10.49 9.38 -4.99
CA PRO A 96 -10.16 9.27 -3.58
C PRO A 96 -10.73 7.97 -2.99
N LEU A 97 -10.04 7.39 -2.02
CA LEU A 97 -10.54 6.17 -1.34
C LEU A 97 -11.86 6.44 -0.62
N THR A 98 -11.99 7.61 0.02
CA THR A 98 -13.21 8.03 0.71
C THR A 98 -14.40 8.16 -0.25
N GLN A 99 -14.19 8.63 -1.48
CA GLN A 99 -15.24 8.66 -2.49
C GLN A 99 -15.70 7.26 -2.89
N LEU A 100 -14.78 6.32 -3.07
CA LEU A 100 -15.11 4.93 -3.36
C LEU A 100 -15.91 4.30 -2.21
N LEU A 101 -15.48 4.55 -0.97
CA LEU A 101 -16.18 4.06 0.23
C LEU A 101 -17.59 4.64 0.35
N ASP A 102 -17.78 5.95 0.14
CA ASP A 102 -19.10 6.60 0.17
C ASP A 102 -20.05 6.00 -0.88
N HIS A 103 -19.56 5.78 -2.11
CA HIS A 103 -20.36 5.17 -3.15
C HIS A 103 -20.83 3.77 -2.79
N VAL A 104 -19.93 2.95 -2.22
CA VAL A 104 -20.25 1.58 -1.81
C VAL A 104 -21.22 1.57 -0.62
N GLN A 105 -20.98 2.39 0.40
CA GLN A 105 -21.84 2.46 1.58
C GLN A 105 -23.26 2.93 1.25
N ARG A 106 -23.39 3.84 0.28
CA ARG A 106 -24.70 4.36 -0.16
C ARG A 106 -25.33 3.56 -1.30
N GLY A 107 -24.72 2.44 -1.72
CA GLY A 107 -25.21 1.65 -2.85
C GLY A 107 -25.23 2.41 -4.18
N ARG A 108 -24.38 3.43 -4.34
CA ARG A 108 -24.29 4.23 -5.57
C ARG A 108 -23.47 3.50 -6.62
N HIS A 109 -23.77 3.74 -7.86
CA HIS A 109 -23.02 3.19 -8.99
C HIS A 109 -21.56 3.66 -8.97
N VAL A 110 -20.62 2.71 -9.08
CA VAL A 110 -19.21 2.98 -9.29
C VAL A 110 -18.91 2.82 -10.79
N PRO A 111 -18.38 3.85 -11.47
CA PRO A 111 -18.06 3.77 -12.89
C PRO A 111 -17.04 2.69 -13.22
N GLU A 112 -17.00 2.28 -14.48
CA GLU A 112 -15.93 1.40 -14.98
C GLU A 112 -14.57 2.08 -14.88
N ARG A 113 -13.52 1.27 -14.67
CA ARG A 113 -12.11 1.70 -14.67
C ARG A 113 -11.76 2.73 -13.59
N VAL A 114 -12.49 2.72 -12.48
CA VAL A 114 -12.05 3.47 -11.30
C VAL A 114 -10.81 2.82 -10.70
N PHE A 115 -9.83 3.63 -10.36
CA PHE A 115 -8.69 3.20 -9.56
C PHE A 115 -8.39 4.17 -8.42
N VAL A 116 -7.82 3.64 -7.35
CA VAL A 116 -7.37 4.40 -6.19
C VAL A 116 -5.87 4.24 -6.05
N VAL A 117 -5.16 5.33 -5.75
CA VAL A 117 -3.72 5.33 -5.43
C VAL A 117 -3.56 5.38 -3.92
N THR A 118 -2.74 4.50 -3.37
CA THR A 118 -2.39 4.49 -1.95
C THR A 118 -0.88 4.44 -1.77
N PHE A 119 -0.40 4.98 -0.65
CA PHE A 119 0.98 4.85 -0.20
C PHE A 119 0.99 4.29 1.21
N ASP A 120 1.89 3.36 1.49
CA ASP A 120 2.09 2.83 2.84
C ASP A 120 3.33 3.45 3.48
N ASP A 121 3.44 3.32 4.81
CA ASP A 121 4.52 3.74 5.69
C ASP A 121 4.61 5.26 5.92
N GLY A 122 4.37 6.09 4.91
CA GLY A 122 4.52 7.53 5.02
C GLY A 122 5.96 8.01 4.87
N PHE A 123 6.70 7.52 3.86
CA PHE A 123 8.03 8.04 3.50
C PHE A 123 7.98 9.50 3.07
N GLU A 124 9.00 10.30 3.46
CA GLU A 124 9.13 11.72 3.08
C GLU A 124 9.16 11.91 1.55
N SER A 125 9.62 10.92 0.80
CA SER A 125 9.60 10.90 -0.67
C SER A 125 8.19 10.97 -1.28
N VAL A 126 7.14 10.69 -0.50
CA VAL A 126 5.76 10.95 -0.94
C VAL A 126 5.52 12.45 -1.09
N TYR A 127 6.05 13.27 -0.18
CA TYR A 127 5.97 14.72 -0.24
C TYR A 127 6.88 15.31 -1.32
N THR A 128 8.15 14.87 -1.37
CA THR A 128 9.17 15.48 -2.23
C THR A 128 9.10 15.07 -3.69
N ASP A 129 8.78 13.80 -3.96
CA ASP A 129 8.87 13.22 -5.31
C ASP A 129 7.50 12.76 -5.86
N ALA A 130 6.63 12.16 -5.03
CA ALA A 130 5.33 11.67 -5.53
C ALA A 130 4.28 12.78 -5.66
N PHE A 131 4.15 13.64 -4.66
CA PHE A 131 3.10 14.67 -4.62
C PHE A 131 3.16 15.66 -5.79
N PRO A 132 4.31 16.20 -6.24
CA PRO A 132 4.37 17.05 -7.42
C PRO A 132 3.78 16.38 -8.68
N ILE A 133 4.00 15.08 -8.84
CA ILE A 133 3.48 14.28 -9.96
C ILE A 133 1.96 14.08 -9.81
N LEU A 134 1.50 13.76 -8.60
CA LEU A 134 0.05 13.62 -8.32
C LEU A 134 -0.67 14.95 -8.57
N GLN A 135 -0.07 16.07 -8.18
CA GLN A 135 -0.61 17.40 -8.40
C GLN A 135 -0.65 17.76 -9.90
N GLU A 136 0.41 17.49 -10.64
CA GLU A 136 0.44 17.69 -12.11
C GLU A 136 -0.67 16.89 -12.81
N LEU A 137 -0.82 15.62 -12.43
CA LEU A 137 -1.79 14.71 -13.05
C LEU A 137 -3.21 14.81 -12.44
N GLN A 138 -3.40 15.62 -11.39
CA GLN A 138 -4.66 15.75 -10.64
C GLN A 138 -5.18 14.40 -10.15
N ILE A 139 -4.29 13.55 -9.64
CA ILE A 139 -4.62 12.23 -9.12
C ILE A 139 -4.66 12.27 -7.59
N PRO A 140 -5.82 12.02 -6.97
CA PRO A 140 -5.91 11.91 -5.51
C PRO A 140 -5.22 10.63 -5.02
N ALA A 141 -4.70 10.66 -3.79
CA ALA A 141 -4.10 9.50 -3.16
C ALA A 141 -4.37 9.47 -1.65
N THR A 142 -4.31 8.27 -1.06
CA THR A 142 -4.38 8.05 0.39
C THR A 142 -3.02 7.60 0.89
N VAL A 143 -2.51 8.26 1.93
CA VAL A 143 -1.22 7.92 2.56
C VAL A 143 -1.49 7.31 3.93
N PHE A 144 -1.12 6.04 4.11
CA PHE A 144 -1.22 5.33 5.38
C PHE A 144 0.06 5.51 6.19
N ILE A 145 -0.04 6.08 7.38
CA ILE A 145 1.12 6.52 8.17
C ILE A 145 1.24 5.81 9.52
N ASN A 146 2.49 5.57 9.90
CA ASN A 146 2.87 5.02 11.21
C ASN A 146 3.23 6.17 12.15
N THR A 147 2.32 6.52 13.04
CA THR A 147 2.43 7.74 13.85
C THR A 147 3.59 7.74 14.86
N ALA A 148 4.14 6.57 15.22
CA ALA A 148 5.32 6.50 16.09
C ALA A 148 6.58 7.15 15.47
N TYR A 149 6.63 7.28 14.17
CA TYR A 149 7.85 7.68 13.46
C TYR A 149 7.73 9.04 12.78
N ILE A 150 6.54 9.63 12.70
CA ILE A 150 6.32 10.93 12.05
C ILE A 150 7.22 12.00 12.70
N GLY A 151 7.99 12.70 11.85
CA GLY A 151 8.94 13.72 12.28
C GLY A 151 10.31 13.19 12.73
N SER A 152 10.56 11.89 12.63
CA SER A 152 11.87 11.30 12.90
C SER A 152 12.88 11.65 11.81
N ASP A 153 14.10 12.01 12.20
CA ASP A 153 15.23 12.15 11.29
C ASP A 153 15.90 10.80 10.94
N ALA A 154 15.58 9.74 11.69
CA ALA A 154 16.09 8.41 11.48
C ALA A 154 15.22 7.63 10.46
N PRO A 155 15.78 6.64 9.77
CA PRO A 155 15.00 5.68 9.01
C PRO A 155 13.99 4.94 9.89
N PHE A 156 12.93 4.42 9.28
CA PHE A 156 12.03 3.51 9.98
C PHE A 156 12.81 2.29 10.51
N PRO A 157 12.53 1.78 11.72
CA PRO A 157 13.23 0.63 12.28
C PRO A 157 13.13 -0.64 11.42
N PHE A 158 12.07 -0.76 10.63
CA PHE A 158 11.83 -1.86 9.70
C PHE A 158 12.43 -1.62 8.30
N ASP A 159 12.97 -0.43 8.01
CA ASP A 159 13.65 -0.10 6.75
C ASP A 159 15.16 -0.37 6.87
N LEU A 160 15.56 -1.62 6.69
CA LEU A 160 16.97 -2.02 6.73
C LEU A 160 17.80 -1.31 5.66
N TRP A 161 17.24 -1.11 4.46
CA TRP A 161 17.90 -0.38 3.39
C TRP A 161 18.20 1.07 3.79
N GLY A 162 17.20 1.79 4.30
CA GLY A 162 17.40 3.15 4.79
C GLY A 162 18.42 3.23 5.90
N SER A 163 18.38 2.28 6.84
CA SER A 163 19.37 2.20 7.93
C SER A 163 20.79 1.97 7.44
N GLN A 164 20.98 1.13 6.42
CA GLN A 164 22.28 0.80 5.86
C GLN A 164 22.84 1.91 4.98
N PHE A 165 22.02 2.54 4.14
CA PHE A 165 22.48 3.45 3.09
C PHE A 165 22.16 4.92 3.33
N ARG A 166 21.69 5.31 4.52
CA ARG A 166 21.30 6.70 4.86
C ARG A 166 22.36 7.77 4.58
N ASN A 167 23.65 7.38 4.59
CA ASN A 167 24.76 8.31 4.34
C ASN A 167 25.11 8.42 2.84
N GLU A 168 24.51 7.62 1.98
CA GLU A 168 24.79 7.53 0.55
C GLU A 168 23.63 8.03 -0.31
N VAL A 169 22.46 8.25 0.30
CA VAL A 169 21.22 8.62 -0.38
C VAL A 169 20.64 9.91 0.22
N ARG A 170 19.73 10.55 -0.51
CA ARG A 170 18.97 11.71 -0.01
C ARG A 170 18.15 11.29 1.22
N SER A 171 18.01 12.20 2.17
CA SER A 171 17.30 11.92 3.43
C SER A 171 15.82 11.58 3.24
N ASP A 172 15.15 12.20 2.27
CA ASP A 172 13.76 11.94 1.92
C ASP A 172 13.51 10.52 1.38
N ALA A 173 14.57 9.85 0.91
CA ALA A 173 14.47 8.46 0.49
C ALA A 173 14.25 7.47 1.64
N TYR A 174 14.55 7.84 2.89
CA TYR A 174 14.45 6.94 4.05
C TYR A 174 13.72 7.52 5.26
N ARG A 175 13.57 8.86 5.33
CA ARG A 175 12.89 9.50 6.47
C ARG A 175 11.38 9.33 6.39
N PRO A 176 10.70 9.28 7.53
CA PRO A 176 9.26 9.50 7.61
C PRO A 176 8.88 10.94 7.23
N LEU A 177 7.63 11.14 6.84
CA LEU A 177 6.99 12.44 6.78
C LEU A 177 7.11 13.15 8.14
N SER A 178 7.15 14.48 8.13
CA SER A 178 6.89 15.30 9.32
C SER A 178 5.42 15.68 9.41
N TRP A 179 4.93 16.06 10.60
CA TRP A 179 3.57 16.59 10.75
C TRP A 179 3.34 17.82 9.86
N ARG A 180 4.34 18.67 9.68
CA ARG A 180 4.27 19.78 8.72
C ARG A 180 3.96 19.28 7.30
N HIS A 181 4.65 18.24 6.82
CA HIS A 181 4.37 17.65 5.51
C HIS A 181 2.95 17.06 5.44
N VAL A 182 2.50 16.42 6.52
CA VAL A 182 1.13 15.88 6.63
C VAL A 182 0.09 16.99 6.49
N TYR A 183 0.24 18.11 7.22
CA TYR A 183 -0.69 19.24 7.13
C TYR A 183 -0.69 19.92 5.77
N GLU A 184 0.50 20.13 5.19
CA GLU A 184 0.61 20.72 3.85
C GLU A 184 -0.07 19.83 2.79
N LEU A 185 0.13 18.51 2.84
CA LEU A 185 -0.50 17.55 1.93
C LEU A 185 -2.03 17.48 2.12
N ALA A 186 -2.50 17.37 3.35
CA ALA A 186 -3.94 17.32 3.67
C ALA A 186 -4.65 18.62 3.22
N GLY A 187 -4.00 19.77 3.44
CA GLY A 187 -4.52 21.08 3.04
C GLY A 187 -4.72 21.25 1.53
N THR A 188 -4.15 20.39 0.70
CA THR A 188 -4.34 20.45 -0.76
C THR A 188 -5.69 19.90 -1.22
N GLY A 189 -6.35 19.09 -0.40
CA GLY A 189 -7.56 18.33 -0.76
C GLY A 189 -7.31 17.19 -1.76
N LEU A 190 -6.05 16.97 -2.18
CA LEU A 190 -5.67 15.90 -3.10
C LEU A 190 -5.19 14.65 -2.35
N ILE A 191 -4.65 14.82 -1.15
CA ILE A 191 -4.10 13.75 -0.33
C ILE A 191 -4.98 13.53 0.90
N GLU A 192 -5.41 12.29 1.07
CA GLU A 192 -6.08 11.78 2.27
C GLU A 192 -5.09 11.01 3.12
N PHE A 193 -5.28 11.00 4.43
CA PHE A 193 -4.45 10.19 5.33
C PHE A 193 -5.25 9.03 5.91
N GLY A 194 -4.53 7.96 6.25
CA GLY A 194 -5.08 6.77 6.88
C GLY A 194 -4.11 6.16 7.89
N ALA A 195 -4.63 5.24 8.69
CA ALA A 195 -3.89 4.54 9.70
C ALA A 195 -3.11 3.35 9.14
N HIS A 196 -1.86 3.15 9.66
CA HIS A 196 -1.00 2.00 9.31
C HIS A 196 -0.42 1.32 10.56
N THR A 197 -1.16 1.33 11.69
CA THR A 197 -0.71 1.07 13.05
C THR A 197 0.29 2.13 13.57
N HIS A 198 0.41 2.24 14.88
CA HIS A 198 1.35 3.18 15.48
C HIS A 198 2.81 2.77 15.22
N THR A 199 3.14 1.48 15.43
CA THR A 199 4.52 0.99 15.48
C THR A 199 4.94 0.09 14.31
N HIS A 200 4.07 -0.24 13.38
CA HIS A 200 4.34 -1.16 12.25
C HIS A 200 4.92 -2.52 12.67
N ARG A 201 4.49 -3.06 13.82
CA ARG A 201 4.97 -4.37 14.31
C ARG A 201 4.26 -5.54 13.65
N ASP A 202 4.84 -6.73 13.78
CA ASP A 202 4.14 -7.98 13.48
C ASP A 202 3.16 -8.31 14.61
N PHE A 203 1.88 -8.28 14.29
CA PHE A 203 0.81 -8.56 15.24
C PHE A 203 0.15 -9.92 15.01
N ARG A 204 0.74 -10.81 14.22
CA ARG A 204 0.18 -12.14 13.98
C ARG A 204 -0.01 -12.89 15.30
N GLY A 205 -1.24 -13.43 15.51
CA GLY A 205 -1.60 -14.10 16.75
C GLY A 205 -1.76 -13.18 17.96
N ARG A 206 -1.65 -11.84 17.81
CA ARG A 206 -1.73 -10.85 18.89
C ARG A 206 -2.79 -9.78 18.61
N PRO A 207 -4.08 -10.14 18.42
CA PRO A 207 -5.11 -9.19 18.00
C PRO A 207 -5.37 -8.09 19.03
N ARG A 208 -5.13 -8.35 20.34
CA ARG A 208 -5.29 -7.34 21.39
C ARG A 208 -4.19 -6.28 21.33
N ASP A 209 -2.94 -6.70 21.12
CA ASP A 209 -1.82 -5.76 20.98
C ASP A 209 -1.99 -4.91 19.71
N PHE A 210 -2.41 -5.56 18.61
CA PHE A 210 -2.78 -4.87 17.38
C PHE A 210 -3.86 -3.82 17.60
N TYR A 211 -4.94 -4.18 18.30
CA TYR A 211 -6.04 -3.26 18.60
C TYR A 211 -5.55 -2.03 19.36
N ASN A 212 -4.76 -2.22 20.42
CA ASN A 212 -4.23 -1.12 21.23
C ASN A 212 -3.28 -0.22 20.41
N ASP A 213 -2.39 -0.81 19.62
CA ASP A 213 -1.45 -0.07 18.77
C ASP A 213 -2.20 0.73 17.69
N LEU A 214 -3.23 0.14 17.08
CA LEU A 214 -4.08 0.83 16.10
C LEU A 214 -4.88 1.96 16.75
N LEU A 215 -5.41 1.78 17.96
CA LEU A 215 -6.08 2.86 18.69
C LEU A 215 -5.16 4.06 18.91
N THR A 216 -3.93 3.82 19.36
CA THR A 216 -2.94 4.89 19.52
C THR A 216 -2.68 5.63 18.20
N ASN A 217 -2.58 4.90 17.09
CA ASN A 217 -2.43 5.51 15.77
C ASN A 217 -3.63 6.39 15.42
N LEU A 218 -4.86 5.89 15.62
CA LEU A 218 -6.10 6.61 15.33
C LEU A 218 -6.30 7.85 16.23
N GLU A 219 -5.94 7.76 17.52
CA GLU A 219 -6.00 8.89 18.45
C GLU A 219 -5.09 10.01 17.99
N MET A 220 -3.84 9.71 17.65
CA MET A 220 -2.90 10.71 17.13
C MET A 220 -3.39 11.33 15.81
N LEU A 221 -3.93 10.52 14.88
CA LEU A 221 -4.49 11.04 13.64
C LEU A 221 -5.67 11.98 13.87
N ARG A 222 -6.56 11.66 14.83
CA ARG A 222 -7.69 12.54 15.20
C ARG A 222 -7.22 13.85 15.80
N GLU A 223 -6.23 13.79 16.72
CA GLU A 223 -5.66 14.98 17.34
C GLU A 223 -5.01 15.92 16.32
N GLU A 224 -4.27 15.37 15.36
CA GLU A 224 -3.47 16.15 14.42
C GLU A 224 -4.26 16.61 13.18
N LEU A 225 -5.22 15.82 12.70
CA LEU A 225 -5.96 16.13 11.47
C LEU A 225 -7.40 16.62 11.73
N GLY A 226 -7.93 16.45 12.94
CA GLY A 226 -9.28 16.89 13.28
C GLY A 226 -10.39 16.07 12.63
N GLU A 227 -10.09 14.91 12.06
CA GLU A 227 -11.07 13.99 11.47
C GLU A 227 -11.47 12.90 12.47
N GLU A 228 -12.72 12.44 12.42
CA GLU A 228 -13.25 11.47 13.38
C GLU A 228 -12.89 10.01 13.02
N SER A 229 -12.74 9.71 11.72
CA SER A 229 -12.57 8.35 11.25
C SER A 229 -11.63 8.26 10.05
N PHE A 230 -10.82 7.20 10.03
CA PHE A 230 -9.78 7.00 9.04
C PHE A 230 -9.88 5.64 8.34
N PRO A 231 -9.49 5.54 7.07
CA PRO A 231 -9.21 4.25 6.45
C PRO A 231 -7.95 3.63 7.06
N PHE A 232 -7.84 2.31 6.97
CA PHE A 232 -6.70 1.58 7.51
C PHE A 232 -6.10 0.63 6.46
N ALA A 233 -4.78 0.47 6.49
CA ALA A 233 -4.06 -0.57 5.78
C ALA A 233 -3.25 -1.43 6.75
N PHE A 234 -3.29 -2.75 6.56
CA PHE A 234 -2.51 -3.68 7.39
C PHE A 234 -1.02 -3.60 7.06
N PRO A 235 -0.12 -3.44 8.05
CA PRO A 235 1.31 -3.67 7.88
C PRO A 235 1.58 -5.05 7.28
N PHE A 236 2.53 -5.15 6.34
CA PHE A 236 2.85 -6.39 5.59
C PHE A 236 1.68 -6.98 4.77
N GLY A 237 0.47 -6.70 5.10
CA GLY A 237 -0.82 -6.84 4.41
C GLY A 237 -1.26 -8.20 3.88
N GLY A 238 -0.40 -9.20 3.76
CA GLY A 238 -0.74 -10.48 3.13
C GLY A 238 -1.58 -11.40 4.02
N SER A 239 -2.84 -11.69 3.62
CA SER A 239 -3.74 -12.57 4.39
C SER A 239 -3.24 -14.01 4.47
N HIS A 240 -2.62 -14.52 3.40
CA HIS A 240 -2.06 -15.88 3.36
C HIS A 240 -0.87 -16.08 4.31
N ARG A 241 -0.26 -14.98 4.79
CA ARG A 241 0.81 -14.97 5.78
C ARG A 241 0.31 -14.64 7.19
N GLY A 242 -0.99 -14.38 7.36
CA GLY A 242 -1.62 -14.05 8.63
C GLY A 242 -1.48 -12.58 9.07
N PHE A 243 -0.96 -11.69 8.22
CA PHE A 243 -0.82 -10.26 8.52
C PHE A 243 -2.13 -9.47 8.40
N SER A 244 -3.15 -10.06 7.79
CA SER A 244 -4.51 -9.53 7.70
C SER A 244 -5.52 -10.67 7.76
N GLY A 245 -6.80 -10.34 7.88
CA GLY A 245 -7.88 -11.32 7.99
C GLY A 245 -8.17 -11.76 9.43
N GLY A 246 -9.21 -12.59 9.60
CA GLY A 246 -9.57 -13.17 10.89
C GLY A 246 -9.68 -12.18 12.04
N ASP A 247 -9.03 -12.49 13.17
CA ASP A 247 -9.08 -11.70 14.39
C ASP A 247 -8.49 -10.29 14.23
N LEU A 248 -7.49 -10.10 13.34
CA LEU A 248 -6.93 -8.78 13.08
C LEU A 248 -7.95 -7.89 12.35
N THR A 249 -8.70 -8.44 11.39
CA THR A 249 -9.78 -7.70 10.73
C THR A 249 -10.92 -7.37 11.72
N ALA A 250 -11.28 -8.29 12.60
CA ALA A 250 -12.26 -8.03 13.64
C ALA A 250 -11.81 -6.92 14.60
N ALA A 251 -10.54 -6.93 15.00
CA ALA A 251 -9.95 -5.90 15.85
C ALA A 251 -9.88 -4.53 15.15
N ALA A 252 -9.52 -4.47 13.86
CA ALA A 252 -9.53 -3.23 13.07
C ALA A 252 -10.95 -2.64 12.99
N LYS A 253 -11.94 -3.49 12.73
CA LYS A 253 -13.35 -3.08 12.71
C LYS A 253 -13.81 -2.55 14.07
N GLN A 254 -13.42 -3.21 15.16
CA GLN A 254 -13.72 -2.78 16.53
C GLN A 254 -13.06 -1.42 16.85
N ALA A 255 -11.87 -1.14 16.32
CA ALA A 255 -11.18 0.13 16.48
C ALA A 255 -11.88 1.31 15.76
N GLY A 256 -12.84 1.03 14.89
CA GLY A 256 -13.67 2.05 14.24
C GLY A 256 -13.09 2.62 12.95
N VAL A 257 -12.18 1.90 12.26
CA VAL A 257 -11.68 2.32 10.94
C VAL A 257 -12.79 2.20 9.88
N THR A 258 -12.73 3.02 8.82
CA THR A 258 -13.75 3.01 7.76
C THR A 258 -13.63 1.84 6.80
N CYS A 259 -12.40 1.34 6.60
CA CYS A 259 -12.07 0.13 5.85
C CYS A 259 -10.75 -0.45 6.35
N ALA A 260 -10.44 -1.70 5.94
CA ALA A 260 -9.16 -2.33 6.26
C ALA A 260 -8.60 -3.01 5.01
N LEU A 261 -7.52 -2.47 4.45
CA LEU A 261 -6.95 -2.88 3.17
C LEU A 261 -5.79 -3.86 3.36
N SER A 262 -5.84 -4.99 2.66
CA SER A 262 -4.72 -5.93 2.58
C SER A 262 -3.85 -5.67 1.35
N THR A 263 -2.73 -6.40 1.20
CA THR A 263 -1.93 -6.45 -0.03
C THR A 263 -2.21 -7.70 -0.87
N ASP A 264 -3.34 -8.36 -0.62
CA ASP A 264 -3.78 -9.44 -1.50
C ASP A 264 -4.12 -8.86 -2.88
N PRO A 265 -3.58 -9.41 -3.99
CA PRO A 265 -3.71 -8.82 -5.31
C PRO A 265 -5.10 -9.10 -5.91
N LEU A 266 -6.09 -8.37 -5.44
CA LEU A 266 -7.49 -8.52 -5.82
C LEU A 266 -8.08 -7.17 -6.23
N VAL A 267 -8.94 -7.19 -7.24
CA VAL A 267 -9.85 -6.07 -7.51
C VAL A 267 -10.86 -5.95 -6.37
N VAL A 268 -11.39 -4.76 -6.17
CA VAL A 268 -12.40 -4.51 -5.14
C VAL A 268 -13.69 -5.24 -5.50
N ASP A 269 -14.11 -6.12 -4.64
CA ASP A 269 -15.42 -6.76 -4.74
C ASP A 269 -16.45 -5.88 -4.01
N LEU A 270 -17.29 -5.19 -4.78
CA LEU A 270 -18.30 -4.25 -4.26
C LEU A 270 -19.41 -4.96 -3.45
N GLN A 271 -19.50 -6.30 -3.52
CA GLN A 271 -20.44 -7.10 -2.73
C GLN A 271 -19.86 -7.48 -1.35
N ARG A 272 -18.55 -7.30 -1.18
CA ARG A 272 -17.87 -7.59 0.08
C ARG A 272 -17.74 -6.34 0.95
N THR A 273 -17.58 -6.59 2.25
CA THR A 273 -17.28 -5.53 3.19
C THR A 273 -15.93 -4.86 2.88
N PRO A 274 -15.79 -3.53 3.04
CA PRO A 274 -14.54 -2.81 2.83
C PRO A 274 -13.36 -3.27 3.72
N TYR A 275 -13.64 -4.14 4.68
CA TYR A 275 -12.62 -4.75 5.54
C TYR A 275 -11.92 -5.99 4.93
N GLU A 276 -12.30 -6.36 3.71
CA GLU A 276 -11.74 -7.51 2.98
C GLU A 276 -11.16 -7.12 1.61
N TRP A 277 -10.98 -5.82 1.36
CA TRP A 277 -10.45 -5.35 0.08
C TRP A 277 -8.94 -5.55 -0.01
N GLY A 278 -8.50 -6.01 -1.19
CA GLY A 278 -7.10 -6.16 -1.52
C GLY A 278 -6.56 -5.00 -2.32
N ARG A 279 -5.23 -4.95 -2.45
CA ARG A 279 -4.51 -3.95 -3.23
C ARG A 279 -3.44 -4.60 -4.09
N PHE A 280 -3.10 -3.95 -5.20
CA PHE A 280 -2.00 -4.36 -6.06
C PHE A 280 -0.75 -3.54 -5.75
N ASN A 281 0.34 -4.18 -5.35
CA ASN A 281 1.63 -3.51 -5.27
C ASN A 281 2.07 -3.07 -6.67
N ALA A 282 2.50 -1.81 -6.76
CA ALA A 282 3.20 -1.29 -7.93
C ALA A 282 4.71 -1.43 -7.73
N PHE A 283 5.40 -1.81 -8.79
CA PHE A 283 6.84 -2.02 -8.80
C PHE A 283 7.51 -1.16 -9.89
N ASP A 284 8.80 -0.89 -9.74
CA ASP A 284 9.59 -0.11 -10.71
C ASP A 284 9.62 -0.77 -12.12
N TRP A 285 9.45 -2.07 -12.20
CA TRP A 285 9.34 -2.80 -13.47
C TRP A 285 7.92 -2.78 -14.08
N ASP A 286 6.89 -2.40 -13.33
CA ASP A 286 5.52 -2.28 -13.86
C ASP A 286 5.46 -1.15 -14.89
N THR A 287 4.73 -1.41 -15.95
CA THR A 287 4.31 -0.40 -16.92
C THR A 287 2.84 -0.06 -16.71
N SER A 288 2.35 1.01 -17.30
CA SER A 288 0.91 1.31 -17.28
C SER A 288 0.05 0.19 -17.89
N ALA A 289 0.61 -0.58 -18.83
CA ALA A 289 -0.08 -1.74 -19.40
C ALA A 289 -0.22 -2.87 -18.38
N THR A 290 0.83 -3.16 -17.58
CA THR A 290 0.77 -4.19 -16.53
C THR A 290 -0.14 -3.78 -15.39
N LEU A 291 -0.08 -2.51 -14.96
CA LEU A 291 -1.00 -1.98 -13.95
C LEU A 291 -2.45 -2.02 -14.45
N GLY A 292 -2.69 -1.64 -15.71
CA GLY A 292 -4.02 -1.79 -16.33
C GLY A 292 -4.52 -3.23 -16.36
N CYS A 293 -3.64 -4.21 -16.53
CA CYS A 293 -3.99 -5.63 -16.42
C CYS A 293 -4.33 -6.02 -14.97
N LYS A 294 -3.56 -5.55 -13.98
CA LYS A 294 -3.87 -5.74 -12.55
C LYS A 294 -5.27 -5.21 -12.23
N LEU A 295 -5.53 -3.95 -12.56
CA LEU A 295 -6.80 -3.26 -12.33
C LEU A 295 -7.98 -3.91 -13.08
N ASN A 296 -7.76 -4.55 -14.22
CA ASN A 296 -8.79 -5.32 -14.93
C ASN A 296 -8.98 -6.75 -14.40
N GLY A 297 -8.35 -7.10 -13.27
CA GLY A 297 -8.52 -8.41 -12.63
C GLY A 297 -7.87 -9.60 -13.35
N TRP A 298 -6.98 -9.34 -14.33
CA TRP A 298 -6.28 -10.41 -15.07
C TRP A 298 -5.40 -11.28 -14.17
N TYR A 299 -5.07 -10.80 -12.98
CA TYR A 299 -4.28 -11.51 -11.97
C TYR A 299 -5.11 -12.24 -10.91
N SER A 300 -6.43 -12.22 -10.99
CA SER A 300 -7.31 -12.85 -10.00
C SER A 300 -7.13 -14.37 -9.87
N TRP A 301 -6.50 -15.01 -10.85
CA TRP A 301 -6.13 -16.43 -10.81
C TRP A 301 -4.83 -16.70 -10.04
N ALA A 302 -3.91 -15.74 -9.98
CA ALA A 302 -2.58 -15.93 -9.39
C ALA A 302 -2.62 -16.33 -7.91
N PRO A 303 -3.44 -15.71 -7.03
CA PRO A 303 -3.58 -16.15 -5.64
C PRO A 303 -4.16 -17.56 -5.51
N ARG A 304 -5.04 -17.97 -6.44
CA ARG A 304 -5.63 -19.32 -6.45
C ARG A 304 -4.57 -20.37 -6.81
N LEU A 305 -3.75 -20.09 -7.80
CA LEU A 305 -2.66 -20.97 -8.22
C LEU A 305 -1.59 -21.07 -7.11
N LYS A 306 -1.22 -19.95 -6.48
CA LYS A 306 -0.28 -19.91 -5.35
C LYS A 306 -0.77 -20.79 -4.19
N ARG A 307 -2.02 -20.68 -3.80
CA ARG A 307 -2.64 -21.54 -2.77
C ARG A 307 -2.63 -23.02 -3.16
N ALA A 308 -2.93 -23.36 -4.41
CA ALA A 308 -2.92 -24.73 -4.90
C ALA A 308 -1.50 -25.34 -4.89
N VAL A 309 -0.48 -24.57 -5.28
CA VAL A 309 0.93 -24.99 -5.26
C VAL A 309 1.42 -25.20 -3.83
N VAL A 310 1.10 -24.29 -2.90
CA VAL A 310 1.46 -24.45 -1.48
C VAL A 310 0.78 -25.68 -0.88
N ALA A 311 -0.51 -25.88 -1.12
CA ALA A 311 -1.25 -27.06 -0.64
C ALA A 311 -0.74 -28.39 -1.24
N ALA A 312 -0.30 -28.39 -2.49
CA ALA A 312 0.31 -29.57 -3.12
C ALA A 312 1.67 -29.94 -2.54
N ARG A 313 2.45 -28.94 -2.09
CA ARG A 313 3.77 -29.14 -1.46
C ARG A 313 3.68 -29.60 0.00
N SER A 314 2.72 -29.07 0.77
CA SER A 314 2.49 -29.56 2.13
C SER A 314 2.07 -31.04 2.15
N ARG A 315 1.32 -31.51 1.15
CA ARG A 315 0.96 -32.93 1.00
C ARG A 315 2.11 -33.86 0.58
N LYS A 316 3.22 -33.32 0.05
CA LYS A 316 4.41 -34.11 -0.32
C LYS A 316 5.46 -34.17 0.80
N ARG A 317 5.30 -33.41 1.88
CA ARG A 317 6.22 -33.40 3.03
C ARG A 317 5.64 -34.08 4.28
N GLY A 318 4.41 -34.54 4.26
CA GLY A 318 3.79 -35.45 5.21
C GLY A 318 3.64 -36.84 4.57
#